data_177e9e5e3fc6b54357af243becdd90f3
#
_entry.id   177e9e5e3fc6b54357af243becdd90f3
#
_cell.length_a   1.000
_cell.length_b   1.000
_cell.length_c   1.000
_cell.angle_alpha   90.00
_cell.angle_beta   90.00
_cell.angle_gamma   90.00
#
_symmetry.space_group_name_H-M   'P 1'
#
loop_
_entity.id
_entity.type
_entity.pdbx_description
1 polymer ?
#
loop_
_entity_poly.entity_id
_entity_poly.type
_entity_poly.pdbx_seq_one_letter_code
_entity_poly.pdbx_strand_id
1 'polypeptide(L)'
;VPTELTVRDHASLFALMVVARPVTNRELRELAGLEITAAVRRRVNQDAERIVTRKHGAVNTHQLTSAGRTWCESALVAGRPDGAKFPAGVLYAVLDNVGQYLARSGTKFGEFFQPDVEDWIRAAYTELTVRRKPGSWVRLSALRPWLENLPRRAVDAELDRMIEQPDVQLMGELNQRTLSDEDRGAAVDIGGEPRHLLRIGPA
;
A
#
# COMPACT_ATOMS: atom_id res chain seq x y z
N VAL A 1 1.08 -14.21 29.34
CA VAL A 1 0.78 -15.20 28.29
C VAL A 1 0.59 -14.42 27.01
N PRO A 2 1.33 -14.68 25.92
CA PRO A 2 1.09 -14.02 24.64
C PRO A 2 -0.38 -14.25 24.24
N THR A 3 -1.10 -13.21 23.90
CA THR A 3 -2.48 -13.33 23.43
C THR A 3 -2.45 -13.97 22.05
N GLU A 4 -3.02 -15.13 21.90
CA GLU A 4 -3.14 -15.82 20.63
C GLU A 4 -3.93 -14.94 19.63
N LEU A 5 -3.38 -14.76 18.43
CA LEU A 5 -4.01 -13.94 17.40
C LEU A 5 -5.28 -14.63 16.91
N THR A 6 -6.36 -13.87 16.79
CA THR A 6 -7.63 -14.37 16.30
C THR A 6 -7.60 -14.59 14.78
N VAL A 7 -8.53 -15.38 14.25
CA VAL A 7 -8.70 -15.56 12.79
C VAL A 7 -8.83 -14.20 12.06
N ARG A 8 -9.48 -13.22 12.70
CA ARG A 8 -9.59 -11.85 12.14
C ARG A 8 -8.26 -11.12 12.12
N ASP A 9 -7.41 -11.31 13.15
CA ASP A 9 -6.07 -10.73 13.19
C ASP A 9 -5.19 -11.33 12.09
N HIS A 10 -5.25 -12.65 11.88
CA HIS A 10 -4.61 -13.33 10.76
C HIS A 10 -5.08 -12.75 9.42
N ALA A 11 -6.39 -12.66 9.20
CA ALA A 11 -6.95 -12.12 7.98
C ALA A 11 -6.49 -10.67 7.72
N SER A 12 -6.37 -9.85 8.78
CA SER A 12 -5.86 -8.47 8.67
C SER A 12 -4.40 -8.43 8.23
N LEU A 13 -3.56 -9.29 8.78
CA LEU A 13 -2.14 -9.37 8.41
C LEU A 13 -1.97 -9.90 6.98
N PHE A 14 -2.70 -10.94 6.59
CA PHE A 14 -2.67 -11.47 5.22
C PHE A 14 -3.22 -10.45 4.19
N ALA A 15 -4.29 -9.71 4.51
CA ALA A 15 -4.80 -8.65 3.63
C ALA A 15 -3.73 -7.58 3.35
N LEU A 16 -3.01 -7.14 4.39
CA LEU A 16 -1.90 -6.21 4.22
C LEU A 16 -0.72 -6.81 3.44
N MET A 17 -0.49 -8.12 3.58
CA MET A 17 0.55 -8.83 2.83
C MET A 17 0.23 -8.85 1.33
N VAL A 18 -1.01 -9.16 0.98
CA VAL A 18 -1.48 -9.23 -0.43
C VAL A 18 -1.47 -7.85 -1.08
N VAL A 19 -1.92 -6.82 -0.36
CA VAL A 19 -1.91 -5.44 -0.88
C VAL A 19 -0.47 -4.92 -1.05
N ALA A 20 0.45 -5.36 -0.21
CA ALA A 20 1.89 -5.07 -0.25
C ALA A 20 2.29 -3.58 -0.20
N ARG A 21 1.38 -2.66 0.07
CA ARG A 21 1.56 -1.20 0.15
C ARG A 21 0.78 -0.59 1.33
N PRO A 22 0.99 0.69 1.67
CA PRO A 22 0.11 1.39 2.61
C PRO A 22 -1.33 1.40 2.11
N VAL A 23 -2.27 1.10 2.99
CA VAL A 23 -3.70 0.99 2.67
C VAL A 23 -4.54 1.63 3.76
N THR A 24 -5.63 2.30 3.37
CA THR A 24 -6.58 2.89 4.31
C THR A 24 -7.63 1.89 4.77
N ASN A 25 -8.29 2.17 5.90
CA ASN A 25 -9.43 1.36 6.34
C ASN A 25 -10.61 1.39 5.34
N ARG A 26 -10.77 2.48 4.58
CA ARG A 26 -11.78 2.54 3.51
C ARG A 26 -11.48 1.48 2.44
N GLU A 27 -10.26 1.47 1.97
CA GLU A 27 -9.81 0.53 0.95
C GLU A 27 -9.83 -0.92 1.44
N LEU A 28 -9.40 -1.19 2.69
CA LEU A 28 -9.49 -2.53 3.28
C LEU A 28 -10.94 -3.04 3.39
N ARG A 29 -11.90 -2.16 3.66
CA ARG A 29 -13.32 -2.53 3.66
C ARG A 29 -13.82 -2.89 2.26
N GLU A 30 -13.41 -2.13 1.25
CA GLU A 30 -13.77 -2.40 -0.15
C GLU A 30 -13.14 -3.70 -0.66
N LEU A 31 -11.86 -3.95 -0.35
CA LEU A 31 -11.12 -5.12 -0.82
C LEU A 31 -11.46 -6.41 -0.08
N ALA A 32 -11.62 -6.36 1.23
CA ALA A 32 -11.66 -7.55 2.08
C ALA A 32 -12.73 -7.53 3.17
N GLY A 33 -13.57 -6.49 3.25
CA GLY A 33 -14.54 -6.33 4.34
C GLY A 33 -13.88 -6.18 5.72
N LEU A 34 -12.62 -5.77 5.77
CA LEU A 34 -11.80 -5.67 6.99
C LEU A 34 -11.54 -4.23 7.40
N GLU A 35 -11.25 -4.06 8.68
CA GLU A 35 -10.83 -2.79 9.24
C GLU A 35 -9.79 -3.02 10.34
N ILE A 36 -8.69 -2.28 10.29
CA ILE A 36 -7.63 -2.30 11.31
C ILE A 36 -7.97 -1.25 12.37
N THR A 37 -8.66 -1.69 13.41
CA THR A 37 -8.98 -0.87 14.56
C THR A 37 -7.79 -0.74 15.51
N ALA A 38 -7.85 0.21 16.47
CA ALA A 38 -6.85 0.32 17.51
C ALA A 38 -6.69 -0.98 18.32
N ALA A 39 -7.78 -1.73 18.52
CA ALA A 39 -7.76 -3.01 19.23
C ALA A 39 -7.03 -4.10 18.43
N VAL A 40 -7.31 -4.23 17.12
CA VAL A 40 -6.58 -5.14 16.23
C VAL A 40 -5.08 -4.81 16.24
N ARG A 41 -4.74 -3.54 16.00
CA ARG A 41 -3.33 -3.10 16.00
C ARG A 41 -2.60 -3.41 17.30
N ARG A 42 -3.24 -3.20 18.45
CA ARG A 42 -2.65 -3.50 19.75
C ARG A 42 -2.37 -4.99 19.90
N ARG A 43 -3.31 -5.87 19.51
CA ARG A 43 -3.10 -7.32 19.60
C ARG A 43 -2.00 -7.81 18.68
N VAL A 44 -2.03 -7.41 17.40
CA VAL A 44 -1.05 -7.89 16.42
C VAL A 44 0.36 -7.37 16.68
N ASN A 45 0.49 -6.22 17.38
CA ASN A 45 1.78 -5.61 17.72
C ASN A 45 2.24 -5.91 19.15
N GLN A 46 1.59 -6.81 19.88
CA GLN A 46 1.83 -7.04 21.31
C GLN A 46 3.26 -7.47 21.61
N ASP A 47 3.82 -8.36 20.84
CA ASP A 47 5.14 -8.97 20.99
C ASP A 47 6.14 -8.55 19.91
N ALA A 48 5.67 -8.01 18.79
CA ALA A 48 6.46 -7.45 17.72
C ALA A 48 5.65 -6.44 16.94
N GLU A 49 6.27 -5.36 16.47
CA GLU A 49 5.60 -4.37 15.61
C GLU A 49 5.37 -4.96 14.22
N ARG A 50 4.22 -5.62 13.99
CA ARG A 50 3.85 -6.24 12.71
C ARG A 50 3.17 -5.29 11.76
N ILE A 51 2.46 -4.28 12.32
CA ILE A 51 1.74 -3.26 11.55
C ILE A 51 2.21 -1.88 11.98
N VAL A 52 2.66 -1.08 11.03
CA VAL A 52 2.86 0.35 11.21
C VAL A 52 1.63 1.11 10.70
N THR A 53 1.26 2.18 11.42
CA THR A 53 0.18 3.08 11.03
C THR A 53 0.73 4.48 10.91
N ARG A 54 0.55 5.11 9.75
CA ARG A 54 0.95 6.48 9.50
C ARG A 54 -0.28 7.36 9.28
N LYS A 55 -0.16 8.63 9.68
CA LYS A 55 -1.23 9.60 9.56
C LYS A 55 -0.91 10.57 8.43
N HIS A 56 -1.80 10.67 7.46
CA HIS A 56 -1.76 11.64 6.37
C HIS A 56 -2.97 12.57 6.49
N GLY A 57 -2.77 13.74 7.13
CA GLY A 57 -3.88 14.64 7.47
C GLY A 57 -4.89 13.97 8.40
N ALA A 58 -6.12 13.78 7.93
CA ALA A 58 -7.19 13.11 8.68
C ALA A 58 -7.27 11.58 8.42
N VAL A 59 -6.44 11.06 7.52
CA VAL A 59 -6.49 9.65 7.08
C VAL A 59 -5.33 8.87 7.69
N ASN A 60 -5.62 7.66 8.18
CA ASN A 60 -4.60 6.71 8.59
C ASN A 60 -4.38 5.67 7.50
N THR A 61 -3.12 5.36 7.20
CA THR A 61 -2.72 4.22 6.40
C THR A 61 -2.07 3.16 7.27
N HIS A 62 -2.25 1.91 6.90
CA HIS A 62 -1.70 0.74 7.57
C HIS A 62 -0.83 -0.04 6.60
N GLN A 63 0.30 -0.55 7.07
CA GLN A 63 1.22 -1.35 6.28
C GLN A 63 1.90 -2.41 7.14
N LEU A 64 2.26 -3.56 6.54
CA LEU A 64 3.12 -4.53 7.19
C LEU A 64 4.55 -4.02 7.31
N THR A 65 5.14 -4.29 8.46
CA THR A 65 6.58 -4.21 8.68
C THR A 65 7.28 -5.49 8.18
N SER A 66 8.62 -5.52 8.22
CA SER A 66 9.39 -6.76 7.99
C SER A 66 8.98 -7.87 8.97
N ALA A 67 8.79 -7.54 10.25
CA ALA A 67 8.33 -8.50 11.26
C ALA A 67 6.92 -9.04 10.94
N GLY A 68 6.01 -8.19 10.41
CA GLY A 68 4.71 -8.62 9.94
C GLY A 68 4.78 -9.57 8.75
N ARG A 69 5.66 -9.30 7.79
CA ARG A 69 5.90 -10.19 6.63
C ARG A 69 6.43 -11.56 7.08
N THR A 70 7.47 -11.59 7.90
CA THR A 70 8.03 -12.83 8.46
C THR A 70 6.97 -13.63 9.23
N TRP A 71 6.11 -12.94 9.99
CA TRP A 71 5.00 -13.60 10.66
C TRP A 71 4.02 -14.24 9.66
N CYS A 72 3.63 -13.54 8.60
CA CYS A 72 2.73 -14.09 7.56
C CYS A 72 3.35 -15.34 6.89
N GLU A 73 4.64 -15.31 6.58
CA GLU A 73 5.37 -16.46 6.02
C GLU A 73 5.34 -17.66 6.98
N SER A 74 5.60 -17.43 8.27
CA SER A 74 5.54 -18.47 9.28
C SER A 74 4.13 -19.03 9.49
N ALA A 75 3.12 -18.15 9.47
CA ALA A 75 1.72 -18.54 9.62
C ALA A 75 1.21 -19.34 8.39
N LEU A 76 1.74 -19.05 7.20
CA LEU A 76 1.44 -19.82 6.00
C LEU A 76 1.95 -21.27 6.13
N VAL A 77 3.17 -21.44 6.62
CA VAL A 77 3.77 -22.77 6.86
C VAL A 77 3.05 -23.52 7.98
N ALA A 78 2.62 -22.81 9.03
CA ALA A 78 1.87 -23.41 10.14
C ALA A 78 0.45 -23.88 9.72
N GLY A 79 -0.06 -23.36 8.61
CA GLY A 79 -1.36 -23.73 8.07
C GLY A 79 -2.55 -23.12 8.80
N ARG A 80 -3.69 -23.80 8.73
CA ARG A 80 -4.95 -23.31 9.27
C ARG A 80 -4.97 -23.29 10.80
N PRO A 81 -5.20 -22.12 11.45
CA PRO A 81 -5.32 -22.07 12.91
C PRO A 81 -6.58 -22.79 13.39
N ASP A 82 -6.51 -23.29 14.64
CA ASP A 82 -7.65 -23.90 15.30
C ASP A 82 -8.83 -22.93 15.36
N GLY A 83 -10.03 -23.45 15.12
CA GLY A 83 -11.25 -22.63 15.08
C GLY A 83 -11.53 -21.86 13.80
N ALA A 84 -10.65 -21.85 12.81
CA ALA A 84 -10.91 -21.28 11.50
C ALA A 84 -11.90 -22.16 10.70
N LYS A 85 -13.20 -21.87 10.86
CA LYS A 85 -14.31 -22.51 10.13
C LYS A 85 -14.65 -21.71 8.87
N PHE A 86 -15.64 -22.20 8.09
CA PHE A 86 -16.17 -21.44 6.95
C PHE A 86 -16.62 -20.03 7.40
N PRO A 87 -16.33 -18.96 6.61
CA PRO A 87 -15.61 -18.95 5.32
C PRO A 87 -14.07 -18.92 5.43
N ALA A 88 -13.50 -18.67 6.60
CA ALA A 88 -12.04 -18.56 6.79
C ALA A 88 -11.29 -19.84 6.42
N GLY A 89 -11.88 -21.01 6.66
CA GLY A 89 -11.28 -22.29 6.27
C GLY A 89 -10.99 -22.41 4.78
N VAL A 90 -11.83 -21.82 3.91
CA VAL A 90 -11.61 -21.80 2.46
C VAL A 90 -10.39 -20.93 2.11
N LEU A 91 -10.23 -19.76 2.76
CA LEU A 91 -9.07 -18.90 2.57
C LEU A 91 -7.76 -19.66 2.89
N TYR A 92 -7.73 -20.39 4.01
CA TYR A 92 -6.53 -21.15 4.37
C TYR A 92 -6.24 -22.29 3.40
N ALA A 93 -7.27 -22.95 2.86
CA ALA A 93 -7.06 -23.97 1.82
C ALA A 93 -6.45 -23.38 0.53
N VAL A 94 -6.84 -22.15 0.14
CA VAL A 94 -6.24 -21.45 -0.99
C VAL A 94 -4.79 -21.04 -0.65
N LEU A 95 -4.54 -20.48 0.53
CA LEU A 95 -3.22 -20.08 0.98
C LEU A 95 -2.25 -21.25 1.05
N ASP A 96 -2.71 -22.43 1.52
CA ASP A 96 -1.93 -23.67 1.54
C ASP A 96 -1.46 -24.07 0.13
N ASN A 97 -2.36 -24.02 -0.86
CA ASN A 97 -2.03 -24.33 -2.25
C ASN A 97 -1.04 -23.32 -2.84
N VAL A 98 -1.24 -22.02 -2.56
CA VAL A 98 -0.29 -20.96 -2.96
C VAL A 98 1.07 -21.21 -2.31
N GLY A 99 1.13 -21.50 -1.02
CA GLY A 99 2.36 -21.82 -0.30
C GLY A 99 3.10 -23.02 -0.90
N GLN A 100 2.39 -24.11 -1.23
CA GLN A 100 2.97 -25.27 -1.88
C GLN A 100 3.50 -24.96 -3.29
N TYR A 101 2.79 -24.12 -4.05
CA TYR A 101 3.26 -23.68 -5.36
C TYR A 101 4.54 -22.87 -5.25
N LEU A 102 4.59 -21.89 -4.36
CA LEU A 102 5.75 -21.04 -4.11
C LEU A 102 6.97 -21.85 -3.64
N ALA A 103 6.75 -22.82 -2.74
CA ALA A 103 7.81 -23.72 -2.29
C ALA A 103 8.41 -24.54 -3.44
N ARG A 104 7.57 -25.02 -4.39
CA ARG A 104 8.02 -25.75 -5.57
C ARG A 104 8.73 -24.87 -6.59
N SER A 105 8.30 -23.62 -6.75
CA SER A 105 8.93 -22.66 -7.68
C SER A 105 10.20 -22.01 -7.12
N GLY A 106 10.52 -22.21 -5.84
CA GLY A 106 11.66 -21.56 -5.18
C GLY A 106 11.43 -20.06 -4.91
N THR A 107 10.21 -19.55 -5.12
CA THR A 107 9.84 -18.16 -4.91
C THR A 107 9.45 -17.95 -3.45
N LYS A 108 10.03 -16.96 -2.79
CA LYS A 108 9.60 -16.60 -1.44
C LYS A 108 8.24 -15.91 -1.45
N PHE A 109 7.43 -16.17 -0.44
CA PHE A 109 6.09 -15.56 -0.30
C PHE A 109 6.15 -14.03 -0.34
N GLY A 110 7.14 -13.42 0.31
CA GLY A 110 7.36 -11.97 0.29
C GLY A 110 7.78 -11.41 -1.07
N GLU A 111 8.40 -12.23 -1.92
CA GLU A 111 8.77 -11.83 -3.30
C GLU A 111 7.57 -11.91 -4.24
N PHE A 112 6.61 -12.78 -3.97
CA PHE A 112 5.38 -12.90 -4.75
C PHE A 112 4.47 -11.68 -4.59
N PHE A 113 4.38 -11.12 -3.39
CA PHE A 113 3.62 -9.90 -3.10
C PHE A 113 4.55 -8.68 -3.00
N GLN A 114 5.25 -8.37 -4.08
CA GLN A 114 6.03 -7.13 -4.14
C GLN A 114 5.12 -5.95 -4.50
N PRO A 115 5.36 -4.77 -3.89
CA PRO A 115 4.61 -3.59 -4.24
C PRO A 115 4.94 -3.16 -5.68
N ASP A 116 3.93 -2.99 -6.51
CA ASP A 116 4.06 -2.25 -7.75
C ASP A 116 4.08 -0.75 -7.43
N VAL A 117 5.10 -0.04 -7.89
CA VAL A 117 5.28 1.39 -7.63
C VAL A 117 4.15 2.20 -8.26
N GLU A 118 3.67 1.79 -9.43
CA GLU A 118 2.52 2.40 -10.10
C GLU A 118 1.25 2.27 -9.23
N ASP A 119 0.98 1.09 -8.69
CA ASP A 119 -0.16 0.84 -7.82
C ASP A 119 -0.13 1.74 -6.57
N TRP A 120 1.06 1.98 -6.00
CA TRP A 120 1.21 2.89 -4.87
C TRP A 120 0.90 4.34 -5.26
N ILE A 121 1.40 4.79 -6.42
CA ILE A 121 1.13 6.13 -6.93
C ILE A 121 -0.36 6.32 -7.20
N ARG A 122 -1.01 5.37 -7.87
CA ARG A 122 -2.45 5.41 -8.17
C ARG A 122 -3.30 5.38 -6.91
N ALA A 123 -2.95 4.56 -5.93
CA ALA A 123 -3.65 4.51 -4.64
C ALA A 123 -3.51 5.82 -3.87
N ALA A 124 -2.31 6.39 -3.77
CA ALA A 124 -2.07 7.67 -3.12
C ALA A 124 -2.85 8.80 -3.81
N TYR A 125 -2.84 8.84 -5.15
CA TYR A 125 -3.63 9.79 -5.93
C TYR A 125 -5.14 9.65 -5.66
N THR A 126 -5.66 8.44 -5.63
CA THR A 126 -7.07 8.15 -5.34
C THR A 126 -7.47 8.67 -3.97
N GLU A 127 -6.67 8.43 -2.94
CA GLU A 127 -6.94 8.94 -1.58
C GLU A 127 -6.92 10.47 -1.51
N LEU A 128 -6.00 11.11 -2.21
CA LEU A 128 -5.90 12.57 -2.27
C LEU A 128 -7.06 13.22 -3.04
N THR A 129 -7.69 12.48 -3.94
CA THR A 129 -8.77 12.99 -4.80
C THR A 129 -10.16 12.47 -4.43
N VAL A 130 -10.29 11.58 -3.46
CA VAL A 130 -11.58 10.93 -3.07
C VAL A 130 -12.72 11.91 -2.81
N ARG A 131 -12.42 13.14 -2.36
CA ARG A 131 -13.40 14.22 -2.12
C ARG A 131 -13.36 15.33 -3.17
N ARG A 132 -12.67 15.11 -4.28
CA ARG A 132 -12.53 16.05 -5.39
C ARG A 132 -13.24 15.53 -6.63
N LYS A 133 -13.32 16.35 -7.66
CA LYS A 133 -13.82 15.89 -8.97
C LYS A 133 -12.85 14.86 -9.56
N PRO A 134 -13.34 13.81 -10.25
CA PRO A 134 -12.48 12.89 -10.99
C PRO A 134 -11.49 13.65 -11.90
N GLY A 135 -10.26 13.20 -11.96
CA GLY A 135 -9.21 13.83 -12.75
C GLY A 135 -8.74 15.19 -12.19
N SER A 136 -8.87 15.43 -10.88
CA SER A 136 -8.32 16.64 -10.26
C SER A 136 -6.80 16.61 -10.21
N TRP A 137 -6.15 17.75 -10.46
CA TRP A 137 -4.71 17.90 -10.30
C TRP A 137 -4.28 17.76 -8.84
N VAL A 138 -3.23 17.00 -8.60
CA VAL A 138 -2.59 16.79 -7.29
C VAL A 138 -1.14 17.26 -7.37
N ARG A 139 -0.70 18.06 -6.40
CA ARG A 139 0.71 18.45 -6.28
C ARG A 139 1.56 17.26 -5.86
N LEU A 140 2.74 17.10 -6.45
CA LEU A 140 3.66 16.04 -6.06
C LEU A 140 4.14 16.19 -4.61
N SER A 141 4.21 17.42 -4.08
CA SER A 141 4.46 17.67 -2.65
C SER A 141 3.42 17.03 -1.73
N ALA A 142 2.15 16.99 -2.14
CA ALA A 142 1.10 16.31 -1.39
C ALA A 142 1.13 14.78 -1.60
N LEU A 143 1.60 14.29 -2.74
CA LEU A 143 1.68 12.86 -3.08
C LEU A 143 2.86 12.16 -2.38
N ARG A 144 4.05 12.78 -2.38
CA ARG A 144 5.28 12.16 -1.90
C ARG A 144 5.24 11.64 -0.46
N PRO A 145 4.58 12.30 0.52
CA PRO A 145 4.44 11.76 1.87
C PRO A 145 3.74 10.39 1.93
N TRP A 146 2.88 10.08 0.95
CA TRP A 146 2.21 8.77 0.85
C TRP A 146 3.12 7.68 0.29
N LEU A 147 4.23 8.08 -0.35
CA LEU A 147 5.20 7.22 -1.02
C LEU A 147 6.56 7.14 -0.29
N GLU A 148 6.64 7.66 0.94
CA GLU A 148 7.90 7.79 1.70
C GLU A 148 8.63 6.46 1.95
N ASN A 149 7.94 5.32 1.87
CA ASN A 149 8.52 3.99 2.01
C ASN A 149 9.18 3.46 0.72
N LEU A 150 9.03 4.16 -0.38
CA LEU A 150 9.66 3.84 -1.64
C LEU A 150 10.88 4.75 -1.87
N PRO A 151 11.97 4.21 -2.45
CA PRO A 151 13.09 5.05 -2.85
C PRO A 151 12.60 6.12 -3.84
N ARG A 152 12.96 7.38 -3.58
CA ARG A 152 12.56 8.52 -4.46
C ARG A 152 12.86 8.23 -5.93
N ARG A 153 14.04 7.69 -6.22
CA ARG A 153 14.44 7.34 -7.58
C ARG A 153 13.50 6.34 -8.26
N ALA A 154 12.96 5.38 -7.51
CA ALA A 154 12.00 4.42 -8.06
C ALA A 154 10.67 5.10 -8.39
N VAL A 155 10.21 6.01 -7.52
CA VAL A 155 8.98 6.80 -7.77
C VAL A 155 9.16 7.72 -8.97
N ASP A 156 10.30 8.40 -9.09
CA ASP A 156 10.59 9.31 -10.19
C ASP A 156 10.65 8.56 -11.53
N ALA A 157 11.34 7.42 -11.58
CA ALA A 157 11.40 6.56 -12.77
C ALA A 157 10.01 6.02 -13.17
N GLU A 158 9.17 5.70 -12.18
CA GLU A 158 7.83 5.24 -12.46
C GLU A 158 6.92 6.36 -12.98
N LEU A 159 7.01 7.57 -12.41
CA LEU A 159 6.27 8.73 -12.92
C LEU A 159 6.66 9.06 -14.36
N ASP A 160 7.95 8.94 -14.71
CA ASP A 160 8.45 9.11 -16.07
C ASP A 160 7.88 8.06 -17.03
N ARG A 161 7.77 6.80 -16.60
CA ARG A 161 7.12 5.73 -17.37
C ARG A 161 5.61 5.94 -17.52
N MET A 162 4.95 6.37 -16.44
CA MET A 162 3.49 6.55 -16.41
C MET A 162 3.00 7.67 -17.34
N ILE A 163 3.81 8.69 -17.66
CA ILE A 163 3.39 9.79 -18.55
C ILE A 163 3.07 9.31 -19.98
N GLU A 164 3.55 8.14 -20.37
CA GLU A 164 3.23 7.52 -21.66
C GLU A 164 1.82 6.91 -21.69
N GLN A 165 1.17 6.78 -20.53
CA GLN A 165 -0.17 6.20 -20.42
C GLN A 165 -1.23 7.27 -20.73
N PRO A 166 -2.32 6.91 -21.45
CA PRO A 166 -3.31 7.87 -21.92
C PRO A 166 -4.13 8.53 -20.80
N ASP A 167 -4.17 7.89 -19.62
CA ASP A 167 -4.91 8.39 -18.44
C ASP A 167 -4.04 9.21 -17.48
N VAL A 168 -2.72 9.33 -17.73
CA VAL A 168 -1.78 10.01 -16.85
C VAL A 168 -1.25 11.29 -17.49
N GLN A 169 -1.24 12.36 -16.71
CA GLN A 169 -0.69 13.65 -17.12
C GLN A 169 0.20 14.21 -16.02
N LEU A 170 1.41 14.63 -16.39
CA LEU A 170 2.33 15.35 -15.52
C LEU A 170 2.59 16.74 -16.11
N MET A 171 2.45 17.77 -15.28
CA MET A 171 2.56 19.15 -15.73
C MET A 171 3.44 19.99 -14.79
N GLY A 172 4.23 20.92 -15.37
CA GLY A 172 4.87 21.98 -14.63
C GLY A 172 3.85 23.00 -14.12
N GLU A 173 4.06 23.59 -12.94
CA GLU A 173 3.24 24.70 -12.48
C GLU A 173 3.55 25.94 -13.33
N LEU A 174 2.53 26.50 -13.97
CA LEU A 174 2.66 27.67 -14.84
C LEU A 174 3.04 28.92 -14.07
N ASN A 175 2.50 29.09 -12.86
CA ASN A 175 2.82 30.20 -12.00
C ASN A 175 3.94 29.83 -11.01
N GLN A 176 5.19 29.97 -11.40
CA GLN A 176 6.37 29.65 -10.59
C GLN A 176 6.42 30.39 -9.24
N ARG A 177 5.69 31.52 -9.11
CA ARG A 177 5.63 32.30 -7.85
C ARG A 177 4.75 31.63 -6.78
N THR A 178 3.89 30.71 -7.17
CA THR A 178 3.02 29.97 -6.23
C THR A 178 3.67 28.70 -5.70
N LEU A 179 4.85 28.34 -6.22
CA LEU A 179 5.58 27.16 -5.76
C LEU A 179 6.31 27.47 -4.45
N SER A 180 6.03 26.65 -3.43
CA SER A 180 6.83 26.59 -2.21
C SER A 180 8.15 25.87 -2.46
N ASP A 181 9.10 25.95 -1.51
CA ASP A 181 10.34 25.17 -1.56
C ASP A 181 10.06 23.66 -1.51
N GLU A 182 9.00 23.26 -0.80
CA GLU A 182 8.51 21.87 -0.76
C GLU A 182 8.01 21.42 -2.14
N ASP A 183 7.25 22.25 -2.85
CA ASP A 183 6.78 21.97 -4.20
C ASP A 183 7.95 21.80 -5.19
N ARG A 184 8.95 22.70 -5.11
CA ARG A 184 10.17 22.61 -5.94
C ARG A 184 10.96 21.36 -5.63
N GLY A 185 11.13 21.06 -4.33
CA GLY A 185 11.81 19.86 -3.86
C GLY A 185 11.09 18.56 -4.22
N ALA A 186 9.77 18.58 -4.38
CA ALA A 186 8.97 17.43 -4.73
C ALA A 186 8.87 17.16 -6.24
N ALA A 187 9.24 18.11 -7.09
CA ALA A 187 9.16 17.97 -8.53
C ALA A 187 9.91 16.73 -9.05
N VAL A 188 9.43 16.18 -10.14
CA VAL A 188 10.13 15.18 -10.95
C VAL A 188 10.62 15.85 -12.23
N ASP A 189 11.87 15.59 -12.60
CA ASP A 189 12.42 16.06 -13.87
C ASP A 189 12.09 15.07 -14.97
N ILE A 190 11.42 15.52 -16.01
CA ILE A 190 11.09 14.71 -17.19
C ILE A 190 11.53 15.50 -18.43
N GLY A 191 12.51 14.96 -19.12
CA GLY A 191 13.06 15.60 -20.31
C GLY A 191 13.74 16.95 -20.06
N GLY A 192 14.29 17.17 -18.86
CA GLY A 192 14.91 18.44 -18.45
C GLY A 192 13.92 19.51 -17.97
N GLU A 193 12.64 19.16 -17.81
CA GLU A 193 11.60 20.04 -17.32
C GLU A 193 11.02 19.56 -15.98
N PRO A 194 10.96 20.42 -14.93
CA PRO A 194 10.36 20.05 -13.65
C PRO A 194 8.84 19.95 -13.75
N ARG A 195 8.31 18.79 -13.41
CA ARG A 195 6.85 18.54 -13.29
C ARG A 195 6.44 18.59 -11.82
N HIS A 196 5.36 19.31 -11.53
CA HIS A 196 4.92 19.58 -10.15
C HIS A 196 3.56 18.99 -9.85
N LEU A 197 2.78 18.69 -10.89
CA LEU A 197 1.38 18.30 -10.81
C LEU A 197 1.15 16.97 -11.53
N LEU A 198 0.39 16.08 -10.86
CA LEU A 198 -0.06 14.81 -11.42
C LEU A 198 -1.59 14.83 -11.57
N ARG A 199 -2.08 14.32 -12.68
CA ARG A 199 -3.48 14.00 -12.93
C ARG A 199 -3.58 12.58 -13.43
N ILE A 200 -4.51 11.80 -12.87
CA ILE A 200 -4.89 10.46 -13.34
C ILE A 200 -6.40 10.45 -13.55
N GLY A 201 -6.85 10.05 -14.72
CA GLY A 201 -8.26 9.98 -15.04
C GLY A 201 -8.48 9.97 -16.54
N PRO A 202 -9.73 9.74 -16.99
CA PRO A 202 -10.03 9.71 -18.43
C PRO A 202 -9.55 11.00 -19.09
N ALA A 203 -8.93 10.84 -20.23
CA ALA A 203 -8.47 11.92 -21.09
C ALA A 203 -9.62 12.82 -21.54
#